data_4e13d448e1442ebd9c707fda3cdb2701
#
_entry.id   4e13d448e1442ebd9c707fda3cdb2701
#
_cell.length_a   1.000
_cell.length_b   1.000
_cell.length_c   1.000
_cell.angle_alpha   90.00
_cell.angle_beta   90.00
_cell.angle_gamma   90.00
#
_symmetry.space_group_name_H-M   'P 1'
#
loop_
_entity.id
_entity.type
_entity.pdbx_description
1 polymer ?
#
loop_
_entity_poly.entity_id
_entity_poly.type
_entity_poly.pdbx_seq_one_letter_code
_entity_poly.pdbx_strand_id
1 'polypeptide(L)'
;MKNSGLYAVVTGDIVGSSKLKTSQRSRLLSVLKSSFNTIKDILPDGIRAPFEIHRGDSFQGVVSRPETALQVAIAIRAGLRHGFETKQRRDALDARIAVGVGSIDFLPAGRGYEGDGEAFRRSGPILDKMKGDQRLLIRTPWQAADAELDIE
;
A
#
# COMPACT_ATOMS: atom_id res chain seq x y z
N MET A 1 -3.56 -23.23 8.29
CA MET A 1 -2.39 -23.27 7.38
C MET A 1 -1.17 -22.72 8.07
N LYS A 2 -0.05 -23.40 7.93
CA LYS A 2 1.20 -22.88 8.46
C LYS A 2 1.55 -21.58 7.75
N ASN A 3 1.88 -20.55 8.50
CA ASN A 3 2.44 -19.33 7.96
C ASN A 3 3.74 -19.68 7.23
N SER A 4 3.88 -19.28 5.98
CA SER A 4 5.08 -19.53 5.17
C SER A 4 6.31 -18.78 5.68
N GLY A 5 6.16 -17.93 6.70
CA GLY A 5 7.20 -17.02 7.15
C GLY A 5 7.37 -15.81 6.24
N LEU A 6 6.55 -15.68 5.21
CA LEU A 6 6.53 -14.55 4.30
C LEU A 6 5.35 -13.64 4.58
N TYR A 7 5.61 -12.35 4.48
CA TYR A 7 4.63 -11.28 4.64
C TYR A 7 4.71 -10.36 3.43
N ALA A 8 3.75 -9.48 3.30
CA ALA A 8 3.84 -8.40 2.33
C ALA A 8 3.74 -7.05 3.05
N VAL A 9 4.72 -6.20 2.85
CA VAL A 9 4.66 -4.81 3.26
C VAL A 9 4.09 -4.02 2.09
N VAL A 10 2.97 -3.36 2.33
CA VAL A 10 2.30 -2.50 1.35
C VAL A 10 2.55 -1.06 1.77
N THR A 11 3.31 -0.34 0.97
CA THR A 11 3.61 1.07 1.24
C THR A 11 3.20 1.91 0.04
N GLY A 12 2.75 3.12 0.30
CA GLY A 12 2.31 3.97 -0.79
C GLY A 12 2.29 5.44 -0.45
N ASP A 13 2.15 6.25 -1.48
CA ASP A 13 1.93 7.69 -1.36
C ASP A 13 0.82 8.12 -2.32
N ILE A 14 0.27 9.28 -2.05
CA ILE A 14 -0.84 9.83 -2.82
C ILE A 14 -0.30 10.72 -3.92
N VAL A 15 -0.67 10.42 -5.15
CA VAL A 15 -0.30 11.23 -6.32
C VAL A 15 -1.15 12.49 -6.33
N GLY A 16 -0.49 13.64 -6.42
CA GLY A 16 -1.17 14.93 -6.53
C GLY A 16 -1.65 15.53 -5.21
N SER A 17 -1.27 14.95 -4.07
CA SER A 17 -1.70 15.43 -2.74
C SER A 17 -1.24 16.86 -2.45
N SER A 18 -0.12 17.29 -3.00
CA SER A 18 0.41 18.65 -2.79
C SER A 18 -0.51 19.75 -3.32
N LYS A 19 -1.38 19.43 -4.26
CA LYS A 19 -2.33 20.38 -4.87
C LYS A 19 -3.65 20.49 -4.10
N LEU A 20 -3.83 19.68 -3.04
CA LEU A 20 -5.08 19.64 -2.30
C LEU A 20 -5.21 20.84 -1.35
N LYS A 21 -6.42 21.37 -1.29
CA LYS A 21 -6.82 22.36 -0.27
C LYS A 21 -7.00 21.68 1.09
N THR A 22 -7.02 22.46 2.17
CA THR A 22 -7.16 21.94 3.54
C THR A 22 -8.41 21.06 3.70
N SER A 23 -9.55 21.47 3.17
CA SER A 23 -10.79 20.69 3.22
C SER A 23 -10.68 19.36 2.48
N GLN A 24 -9.96 19.35 1.37
CA GLN A 24 -9.74 18.15 0.59
C GLN A 24 -8.77 17.20 1.29
N ARG A 25 -7.80 17.72 2.07
CA ARG A 25 -6.88 16.91 2.87
C ARG A 25 -7.62 16.14 3.96
N SER A 26 -8.57 16.75 4.63
CA SER A 26 -9.42 16.07 5.61
C SER A 26 -10.22 14.96 4.97
N ARG A 27 -10.75 15.20 3.76
CA ARG A 27 -11.46 14.18 2.99
C ARG A 27 -10.54 13.04 2.59
N LEU A 28 -9.30 13.33 2.19
CA LEU A 28 -8.31 12.32 1.85
C LEU A 28 -8.07 11.37 3.01
N LEU A 29 -7.84 11.90 4.21
CA LEU A 29 -7.64 11.10 5.41
C LEU A 29 -8.85 10.22 5.69
N SER A 30 -10.05 10.77 5.57
CA SER A 30 -11.29 10.02 5.77
C SER A 30 -11.44 8.88 4.77
N VAL A 31 -11.16 9.14 3.50
CA VAL A 31 -11.24 8.15 2.42
C VAL A 31 -10.21 7.03 2.64
N LEU A 32 -8.98 7.36 3.00
CA LEU A 32 -7.94 6.37 3.29
C LEU A 32 -8.34 5.49 4.47
N LYS A 33 -8.77 6.07 5.57
CA LYS A 33 -9.20 5.33 6.77
C LYS A 33 -10.39 4.41 6.45
N SER A 34 -11.33 4.89 5.65
CA SER A 34 -12.45 4.07 5.19
C SER A 34 -12.00 2.88 4.37
N SER A 35 -11.03 3.09 3.47
CA SER A 35 -10.45 2.01 2.67
C SER A 35 -9.73 0.97 3.54
N PHE A 36 -8.99 1.43 4.55
CA PHE A 36 -8.30 0.53 5.48
C PHE A 36 -9.30 -0.29 6.30
N ASN A 37 -10.39 0.30 6.73
CA ASN A 37 -11.46 -0.41 7.44
C ASN A 37 -12.12 -1.46 6.54
N THR A 38 -12.38 -1.13 5.29
CA THR A 38 -12.91 -2.08 4.31
C THR A 38 -11.98 -3.29 4.13
N ILE A 39 -10.67 -3.03 4.02
CA ILE A 39 -9.68 -4.10 3.91
C ILE A 39 -9.71 -4.99 5.16
N LYS A 40 -9.78 -4.39 6.33
CA LYS A 40 -9.84 -5.13 7.60
C LYS A 40 -11.10 -6.00 7.68
N ASP A 41 -12.22 -5.50 7.19
CA ASP A 41 -13.48 -6.27 7.17
C ASP A 41 -13.43 -7.43 6.17
N ILE A 42 -12.81 -7.22 5.02
CA ILE A 42 -12.67 -8.26 3.98
C ILE A 42 -11.64 -9.33 4.40
N LEU A 43 -10.58 -8.91 5.08
CA LEU A 43 -9.47 -9.76 5.51
C LEU A 43 -9.27 -9.66 7.03
N PRO A 44 -10.22 -10.20 7.83
CA PRO A 44 -10.20 -9.97 9.29
C PRO A 44 -8.92 -10.48 9.96
N ASP A 45 -8.33 -11.57 9.47
CA ASP A 45 -7.07 -12.11 9.98
C ASP A 45 -5.90 -11.86 9.02
N GLY A 46 -6.11 -11.01 8.02
CA GLY A 46 -5.15 -10.78 6.95
C GLY A 46 -4.16 -9.65 7.19
N ILE A 47 -4.35 -8.86 8.23
CA ILE A 47 -3.52 -7.70 8.51
C ILE A 47 -2.63 -8.00 9.70
N ARG A 48 -1.33 -8.07 9.46
CA ARG A 48 -0.32 -8.33 10.50
C ARG A 48 0.02 -7.07 11.28
N ALA A 49 0.12 -5.93 10.59
CA ALA A 49 0.24 -4.60 11.21
C ALA A 49 -0.74 -3.66 10.51
N PRO A 50 -1.52 -2.89 11.28
CA PRO A 50 -2.52 -1.99 10.72
C PRO A 50 -1.94 -0.99 9.74
N PHE A 51 -2.73 -0.58 8.75
CA PHE A 51 -2.34 0.52 7.88
C PHE A 51 -2.32 1.82 8.66
N GLU A 52 -1.21 2.52 8.56
CA GLU A 52 -0.99 3.81 9.22
C GLU A 52 -0.68 4.86 8.17
N ILE A 53 -1.18 6.07 8.40
CA ILE A 53 -0.91 7.22 7.56
C ILE A 53 0.23 8.01 8.18
N HIS A 54 1.22 8.36 7.36
CA HIS A 54 2.38 9.14 7.78
C HIS A 54 2.46 10.41 6.94
N ARG A 55 2.69 11.55 7.58
CA ARG A 55 2.79 12.87 6.94
C ARG A 55 1.56 13.27 6.11
N GLY A 56 0.42 12.61 6.33
CA GLY A 56 -0.85 12.96 5.69
C GLY A 56 -1.03 12.46 4.26
N ASP A 57 0.01 11.97 3.61
CA ASP A 57 -0.05 11.54 2.21
C ASP A 57 0.69 10.24 1.90
N SER A 58 1.29 9.62 2.89
CA SER A 58 1.91 8.30 2.74
C SER A 58 1.29 7.32 3.74
N PHE A 59 1.33 6.04 3.41
CA PHE A 59 0.77 5.01 4.26
C PHE A 59 1.57 3.73 4.15
N GLN A 60 1.47 2.90 5.17
CA GLN A 60 2.11 1.60 5.20
C GLN A 60 1.31 0.64 6.08
N GLY A 61 1.26 -0.61 5.66
CA GLY A 61 0.70 -1.70 6.44
C GLY A 61 1.38 -3.01 6.10
N VAL A 62 1.15 -4.01 6.91
CA VAL A 62 1.73 -5.34 6.72
C VAL A 62 0.61 -6.37 6.60
N VAL A 63 0.65 -7.13 5.53
CA VAL A 63 -0.33 -8.14 5.20
C VAL A 63 0.24 -9.51 5.54
N SER A 64 -0.54 -10.33 6.25
CA SER A 64 -0.11 -11.65 6.73
C SER A 64 0.11 -12.66 5.60
N ARG A 65 -0.65 -12.51 4.51
CA ARG A 65 -0.64 -13.44 3.38
C ARG A 65 -0.27 -12.67 2.11
N PRO A 66 0.93 -12.87 1.59
CA PRO A 66 1.40 -12.11 0.42
C PRO A 66 0.47 -12.18 -0.80
N GLU A 67 -0.23 -13.30 -0.98
CA GLU A 67 -1.17 -13.48 -2.08
C GLU A 67 -2.37 -12.52 -2.05
N THR A 68 -2.62 -11.88 -0.91
CA THR A 68 -3.72 -10.90 -0.78
C THR A 68 -3.26 -9.46 -1.02
N ALA A 69 -1.96 -9.23 -1.20
CA ALA A 69 -1.41 -7.88 -1.30
C ALA A 69 -1.92 -7.11 -2.52
N LEU A 70 -2.08 -7.78 -3.65
CA LEU A 70 -2.63 -7.14 -4.85
C LEU A 70 -4.07 -6.69 -4.63
N GLN A 71 -4.88 -7.52 -3.99
CA GLN A 71 -6.25 -7.17 -3.64
C GLN A 71 -6.30 -5.93 -2.75
N VAL A 72 -5.41 -5.86 -1.77
CA VAL A 72 -5.29 -4.72 -0.86
C VAL A 72 -4.91 -3.45 -1.64
N ALA A 73 -3.92 -3.53 -2.50
CA ALA A 73 -3.47 -2.39 -3.31
C ALA A 73 -4.60 -1.86 -4.21
N ILE A 74 -5.31 -2.75 -4.87
CA ILE A 74 -6.44 -2.40 -5.73
C ILE A 74 -7.55 -1.74 -4.90
N ALA A 75 -7.86 -2.27 -3.72
CA ALA A 75 -8.88 -1.72 -2.85
C ALA A 75 -8.56 -0.27 -2.42
N ILE A 76 -7.29 0.01 -2.09
CA ILE A 76 -6.86 1.36 -1.72
C ILE A 76 -7.02 2.32 -2.90
N ARG A 77 -6.54 1.93 -4.08
CA ARG A 77 -6.63 2.77 -5.28
C ARG A 77 -8.08 3.01 -5.70
N ALA A 78 -8.89 1.97 -5.69
CA ALA A 78 -10.31 2.07 -6.01
C ALA A 78 -11.04 2.99 -5.02
N GLY A 79 -10.75 2.87 -3.73
CA GLY A 79 -11.33 3.72 -2.69
C GLY A 79 -10.99 5.20 -2.89
N LEU A 80 -9.73 5.50 -3.23
CA LEU A 80 -9.29 6.86 -3.53
C LEU A 80 -10.02 7.43 -4.76
N ARG A 81 -10.07 6.69 -5.83
CA ARG A 81 -10.73 7.14 -7.07
C ARG A 81 -12.21 7.35 -6.86
N HIS A 82 -12.88 6.46 -6.14
CA HIS A 82 -14.28 6.60 -5.82
C HIS A 82 -14.56 7.78 -4.88
N GLY A 83 -13.73 7.94 -3.85
CA GLY A 83 -13.89 9.01 -2.85
C GLY A 83 -13.62 10.42 -3.40
N PHE A 84 -12.90 10.51 -4.51
CA PHE A 84 -12.56 11.77 -5.18
C PHE A 84 -13.02 11.76 -6.63
N GLU A 85 -14.21 11.23 -6.89
CA GLU A 85 -14.80 11.31 -8.22
C GLU A 85 -14.97 12.75 -8.64
N THR A 86 -14.43 13.08 -9.82
CA THR A 86 -14.60 14.37 -10.45
C THR A 86 -15.09 14.16 -11.88
N LYS A 87 -15.67 15.19 -12.48
CA LYS A 87 -16.08 15.14 -13.88
C LYS A 87 -14.90 14.97 -14.84
N GLN A 88 -13.67 15.24 -14.36
CA GLN A 88 -12.45 15.12 -15.15
C GLN A 88 -11.56 14.05 -14.51
N ARG A 89 -11.31 12.96 -15.24
CA ARG A 89 -10.49 11.82 -14.76
C ARG A 89 -9.10 12.25 -14.29
N ARG A 90 -8.51 13.28 -14.91
CA ARG A 90 -7.18 13.79 -14.57
C ARG A 90 -7.11 14.37 -13.15
N ASP A 91 -8.25 14.76 -12.59
CA ASP A 91 -8.32 15.36 -11.25
C ASP A 91 -8.62 14.33 -10.17
N ALA A 92 -8.87 13.08 -10.55
CA ALA A 92 -9.07 11.99 -9.61
C ALA A 92 -7.75 11.66 -8.91
N LEU A 93 -7.80 11.48 -7.59
CA LEU A 93 -6.62 11.06 -6.86
C LEU A 93 -6.34 9.58 -7.09
N ASP A 94 -5.06 9.24 -7.04
CA ASP A 94 -4.57 7.88 -7.11
C ASP A 94 -3.39 7.72 -6.16
N ALA A 95 -2.92 6.49 -5.99
CA ALA A 95 -1.76 6.19 -5.17
C ALA A 95 -0.72 5.45 -5.98
N ARG A 96 0.55 5.71 -5.65
CA ARG A 96 1.64 4.81 -6.01
C ARG A 96 1.81 3.82 -4.87
N ILE A 97 1.82 2.55 -5.18
CA ILE A 97 1.91 1.50 -4.18
C ILE A 97 3.04 0.55 -4.54
N ALA A 98 3.93 0.32 -3.58
CA ALA A 98 4.97 -0.68 -3.67
C ALA A 98 4.66 -1.80 -2.68
N VAL A 99 4.76 -3.03 -3.13
CA VAL A 99 4.59 -4.23 -2.32
C VAL A 99 5.91 -4.97 -2.26
N GLY A 100 6.43 -5.14 -1.05
CA GLY A 100 7.61 -5.97 -0.81
C GLY A 100 7.22 -7.25 -0.10
N VAL A 101 7.50 -8.39 -0.73
CA VAL A 101 7.25 -9.72 -0.15
C VAL A 101 8.56 -10.25 0.43
N GLY A 102 8.51 -10.76 1.64
CA GLY A 102 9.69 -11.32 2.28
C GLY A 102 9.46 -11.63 3.74
N SER A 103 10.55 -11.99 4.42
CA SER A 103 10.55 -12.19 5.87
C SER A 103 10.46 -10.85 6.60
N ILE A 104 10.01 -10.92 7.84
CA ILE A 104 10.03 -9.79 8.77
C ILE A 104 10.85 -10.20 9.98
N ASP A 105 11.89 -9.42 10.28
CA ASP A 105 12.80 -9.69 11.39
C ASP A 105 12.35 -9.01 12.68
N PHE A 106 11.72 -7.85 12.52
CA PHE A 106 11.29 -7.04 13.66
C PHE A 106 10.01 -6.29 13.29
N LEU A 107 8.99 -6.41 14.13
CA LEU A 107 7.72 -5.70 13.94
C LEU A 107 7.14 -5.33 15.30
N PRO A 108 7.36 -4.09 15.76
CA PRO A 108 6.74 -3.62 17.00
C PRO A 108 5.22 -3.66 16.90
N ALA A 109 4.54 -4.03 17.97
CA ALA A 109 3.09 -4.15 18.00
C ALA A 109 2.42 -2.82 17.57
N GLY A 110 1.63 -2.87 16.49
CA GLY A 110 0.89 -1.73 15.97
C GLY A 110 1.73 -0.63 15.32
N ARG A 111 3.02 -0.89 15.04
CA ARG A 111 3.94 0.14 14.53
C ARG A 111 4.69 -0.35 13.30
N GLY A 112 3.97 -0.51 12.19
CA GLY A 112 4.53 -0.98 10.93
C GLY A 112 5.70 -0.14 10.42
N TYR A 113 5.70 1.18 10.66
CA TYR A 113 6.78 2.07 10.23
C TYR A 113 8.12 1.81 10.95
N GLU A 114 8.10 1.16 12.09
CA GLU A 114 9.30 0.81 12.85
C GLU A 114 9.77 -0.63 12.59
N GLY A 115 9.13 -1.31 11.65
CA GLY A 115 9.48 -2.69 11.30
C GLY A 115 10.75 -2.80 10.47
N ASP A 116 11.36 -3.98 10.49
CA ASP A 116 12.51 -4.30 9.64
C ASP A 116 12.41 -5.74 9.13
N GLY A 117 13.08 -5.98 8.02
CA GLY A 117 13.13 -7.28 7.36
C GLY A 117 13.15 -7.13 5.84
N GLU A 118 13.27 -8.25 5.15
CA GLU A 118 13.33 -8.27 3.69
C GLU A 118 12.12 -7.60 3.05
N ALA A 119 10.92 -7.83 3.58
CA ALA A 119 9.69 -7.25 3.06
C ALA A 119 9.73 -5.72 3.08
N PHE A 120 10.23 -5.14 4.17
CA PHE A 120 10.40 -3.68 4.30
C PHE A 120 11.45 -3.14 3.35
N ARG A 121 12.59 -3.83 3.26
CA ARG A 121 13.69 -3.42 2.38
C ARG A 121 13.31 -3.50 0.90
N ARG A 122 12.36 -4.37 0.53
CA ARG A 122 11.85 -4.45 -0.83
C ARG A 122 10.82 -3.37 -1.16
N SER A 123 9.97 -2.99 -0.22
CA SER A 123 8.88 -2.04 -0.50
C SER A 123 9.33 -0.57 -0.51
N GLY A 124 10.04 -0.12 0.53
CA GLY A 124 10.41 1.28 0.70
C GLY A 124 11.24 1.85 -0.44
N PRO A 125 12.44 1.28 -0.72
CA PRO A 125 13.29 1.78 -1.80
C PRO A 125 12.64 1.71 -3.19
N ILE A 126 11.76 0.75 -3.40
CA ILE A 126 11.04 0.60 -4.67
C ILE A 126 10.05 1.74 -4.86
N LEU A 127 9.33 2.11 -3.83
CA LEU A 127 8.41 3.25 -3.90
C LEU A 127 9.14 4.53 -4.32
N ASP A 128 10.32 4.76 -3.76
CA ASP A 128 11.13 5.94 -4.08
C ASP A 128 11.62 5.95 -5.52
N LYS A 129 11.74 4.79 -6.14
CA LYS A 129 12.20 4.62 -7.53
C LYS A 129 11.07 4.64 -8.56
N MET A 130 9.83 4.56 -8.13
CA MET A 130 8.68 4.58 -9.05
C MET A 130 8.58 5.95 -9.74
N LYS A 131 8.41 5.93 -11.06
CA LYS A 131 8.42 7.14 -11.87
C LYS A 131 7.22 7.20 -12.81
N GLY A 132 6.90 8.42 -13.21
CA GLY A 132 5.89 8.66 -14.24
C GLY A 132 4.51 8.17 -13.82
N ASP A 133 3.95 7.34 -14.63
CA ASP A 133 2.61 6.80 -14.45
C ASP A 133 2.57 5.42 -13.77
N GLN A 134 3.69 4.93 -13.29
CA GLN A 134 3.71 3.71 -12.49
C GLN A 134 2.86 3.88 -11.23
N ARG A 135 1.97 2.93 -10.98
CA ARG A 135 1.06 2.99 -9.83
C ARG A 135 1.17 1.78 -8.91
N LEU A 136 1.72 0.69 -9.40
CA LEU A 136 1.87 -0.54 -8.62
C LEU A 136 3.15 -1.24 -9.03
N LEU A 137 3.93 -1.63 -8.05
CA LEU A 137 5.14 -2.43 -8.26
C LEU A 137 5.25 -3.45 -7.14
N ILE A 138 5.49 -4.70 -7.49
CA ILE A 138 5.60 -5.80 -6.54
C ILE A 138 6.99 -6.41 -6.68
N ARG A 139 7.66 -6.62 -5.55
CA ARG A 139 8.94 -7.32 -5.50
C ARG A 139 8.86 -8.48 -4.53
N THR A 140 9.35 -9.61 -4.96
CA THR A 140 9.33 -10.87 -4.24
C THR A 140 10.75 -11.41 -4.05
N PRO A 141 10.93 -12.51 -3.27
CA PRO A 141 12.23 -13.18 -3.21
C PRO A 141 12.63 -13.88 -4.52
N TRP A 142 11.73 -13.97 -5.50
CA TRP A 142 11.93 -14.75 -6.71
C TRP A 142 12.05 -13.84 -7.94
N GLN A 143 13.23 -13.81 -8.57
CA GLN A 143 13.47 -12.98 -9.75
C GLN A 143 12.55 -13.31 -10.92
N ALA A 144 12.25 -14.61 -11.12
CA ALA A 144 11.36 -15.03 -12.19
C ALA A 144 9.95 -14.49 -12.01
N ALA A 145 9.44 -14.50 -10.76
CA ALA A 145 8.15 -13.92 -10.44
C ALA A 145 8.15 -12.41 -10.64
N ASP A 146 9.21 -11.73 -10.23
CA ASP A 146 9.33 -10.28 -10.42
C ASP A 146 9.31 -9.90 -11.90
N ALA A 147 9.99 -10.66 -12.73
CA ALA A 147 10.00 -10.44 -14.19
C ALA A 147 8.59 -10.57 -14.79
N GLU A 148 7.82 -11.56 -14.34
CA GLU A 148 6.44 -11.74 -14.79
C GLU A 148 5.53 -10.60 -14.32
N LEU A 149 5.75 -10.11 -13.11
CA LEU A 149 4.96 -9.01 -12.54
C LEU A 149 5.28 -7.65 -13.18
N ASP A 150 6.42 -7.50 -13.82
CA ASP A 150 6.81 -6.29 -14.53
C ASP A 150 6.31 -6.23 -15.98
N ILE A 151 5.71 -7.30 -16.48
CA ILE A 151 5.12 -7.32 -17.81
C ILE A 151 3.79 -6.55 -17.78
N GLU A 152 3.75 -5.48 -18.54
CA GLU A 152 2.54 -4.67 -18.72
C GLU A 152 1.55 -5.34 -19.68
#